data_7b3f4f5dcb062f6a4a0e167f179bd59b
#
_entry.id   7b3f4f5dcb062f6a4a0e167f179bd59b
#
_cell.length_a   1.000
_cell.length_b   1.000
_cell.length_c   1.000
_cell.angle_alpha   90.00
_cell.angle_beta   90.00
_cell.angle_gamma   90.00
#
_symmetry.space_group_name_H-M   'P 1'
#
loop_
_entity.id
_entity.type
_entity.pdbx_description
1 polymer ?
#
loop_
_entity_poly.entity_id
_entity_poly.type
_entity_poly.pdbx_seq_one_letter_code
_entity_poly.pdbx_strand_id
1 'polypeptide(L)'
;MLASRRGFAIAGTTGSALAMLAACSNSHGRGDTQPSASALPSNQQEGAPYPADMGHLEQILAIGSGHKLPEGADVSSVTPAVEYTKHNPRGWGYIIAFTATAPAIRQYVTEHTIHLGDIIENYSSAEPGDVQLSDLNFDEISNPWDTGIPDGVLVLERPLGRGWLIINGSSR
;
A
#
# COMPACT_ATOMS: atom_id res chain seq x y z
N MET A 1 3.90 50.15 0.70
CA MET A 1 4.09 50.60 -0.69
C MET A 1 3.85 49.42 -1.61
N LEU A 2 2.91 49.66 -2.43
CA LEU A 2 2.48 49.15 -3.72
C LEU A 2 1.98 47.70 -3.85
N ALA A 3 0.70 47.71 -4.11
CA ALA A 3 -0.17 46.72 -4.71
C ALA A 3 0.23 46.35 -6.15
N SER A 4 -0.09 45.13 -6.57
CA SER A 4 -0.49 44.92 -7.96
C SER A 4 -1.49 43.76 -8.06
N ARG A 5 -2.73 44.13 -8.35
CA ARG A 5 -3.83 43.29 -8.87
C ARG A 5 -3.57 43.02 -10.36
N ARG A 6 -3.81 41.82 -10.84
CA ARG A 6 -4.31 41.59 -12.19
C ARG A 6 -5.26 40.40 -12.20
N GLY A 7 -6.53 40.69 -12.36
CA GLY A 7 -7.54 39.74 -12.75
C GLY A 7 -7.51 39.51 -14.26
N PHE A 8 -7.92 38.31 -14.66
CA PHE A 8 -8.33 38.02 -16.03
C PHE A 8 -9.60 37.20 -15.97
N ALA A 9 -10.66 37.82 -16.42
CA ALA A 9 -11.91 37.16 -16.78
C ALA A 9 -11.89 36.95 -18.30
N ILE A 10 -12.24 35.77 -18.77
CA ILE A 10 -12.70 35.57 -20.14
C ILE A 10 -13.89 34.61 -20.11
N ALA A 11 -14.94 35.11 -20.72
CA ALA A 11 -16.26 34.52 -20.89
C ALA A 11 -16.33 33.58 -22.12
N GLY A 12 -17.26 32.62 -22.04
CA GLY A 12 -18.18 32.28 -23.12
C GLY A 12 -17.66 31.35 -24.23
N THR A 13 -18.36 30.21 -24.38
CA THR A 13 -19.10 29.97 -25.63
C THR A 13 -19.98 28.72 -25.47
N THR A 14 -21.24 28.92 -25.77
CA THR A 14 -22.32 27.95 -26.02
C THR A 14 -22.11 27.24 -27.36
N GLY A 15 -22.41 25.93 -27.45
CA GLY A 15 -22.35 25.16 -28.69
C GLY A 15 -23.19 23.89 -28.63
N SER A 16 -24.45 24.01 -28.96
CA SER A 16 -25.37 23.20 -29.80
C SER A 16 -25.28 21.67 -29.76
N ALA A 17 -26.47 21.13 -29.49
CA ALA A 17 -26.93 19.76 -29.66
C ALA A 17 -26.82 19.25 -31.12
N LEU A 18 -26.49 17.98 -31.30
CA LEU A 18 -26.92 17.18 -32.42
C LEU A 18 -27.34 15.81 -31.95
N ALA A 19 -28.64 15.56 -32.01
CA ALA A 19 -29.21 14.22 -31.90
C ALA A 19 -28.99 13.48 -33.22
N MET A 20 -28.43 12.27 -33.16
CA MET A 20 -28.51 11.29 -34.24
C MET A 20 -29.16 10.01 -33.73
N LEU A 21 -30.37 9.80 -34.19
CA LEU A 21 -31.09 8.53 -34.20
C LEU A 21 -30.45 7.62 -35.25
N ALA A 22 -30.04 6.45 -34.86
CA ALA A 22 -29.72 5.36 -35.78
C ALA A 22 -30.19 4.02 -35.21
N ALA A 23 -31.31 3.59 -35.75
CA ALA A 23 -31.65 2.27 -36.27
C ALA A 23 -31.31 1.03 -35.48
N CYS A 24 -32.34 0.35 -35.00
CA CYS A 24 -32.41 -1.03 -34.61
C CYS A 24 -31.92 -1.96 -35.73
N SER A 25 -30.95 -2.81 -35.49
CA SER A 25 -30.72 -4.03 -36.24
C SER A 25 -30.83 -5.20 -35.26
N ASN A 26 -31.98 -5.89 -35.35
CA ASN A 26 -32.18 -7.21 -34.76
C ASN A 26 -31.25 -8.24 -35.46
N SER A 27 -30.19 -8.66 -34.80
CA SER A 27 -29.54 -9.91 -35.12
C SER A 27 -29.66 -10.82 -33.89
N HIS A 28 -30.50 -11.86 -34.06
CA HIS A 28 -30.54 -13.01 -33.18
C HIS A 28 -29.19 -13.77 -33.27
N GLY A 29 -28.25 -13.35 -32.48
CA GLY A 29 -27.05 -14.09 -32.15
C GLY A 29 -27.23 -14.70 -30.77
N ARG A 30 -27.37 -16.03 -30.75
CA ARG A 30 -27.28 -16.86 -29.55
C ARG A 30 -25.84 -16.78 -29.07
N GLY A 31 -25.52 -15.71 -28.34
CA GLY A 31 -24.21 -15.51 -27.71
C GLY A 31 -24.29 -16.01 -26.29
N ASP A 32 -23.52 -17.06 -26.01
CA ASP A 32 -23.15 -17.44 -24.66
C ASP A 32 -22.65 -16.21 -23.93
N THR A 33 -23.46 -15.71 -23.00
CA THR A 33 -23.05 -14.69 -22.05
C THR A 33 -22.12 -15.36 -21.06
N GLN A 34 -20.85 -15.47 -21.46
CA GLN A 34 -19.78 -15.73 -20.52
C GLN A 34 -19.82 -14.58 -19.50
N PRO A 35 -20.02 -14.87 -18.22
CA PRO A 35 -19.98 -13.80 -17.21
C PRO A 35 -18.61 -13.14 -17.31
N SER A 36 -18.59 -11.86 -17.67
CA SER A 36 -17.38 -11.05 -17.56
C SER A 36 -16.91 -11.16 -16.12
N ALA A 37 -15.78 -11.80 -15.90
CA ALA A 37 -15.12 -11.78 -14.62
C ALA A 37 -14.91 -10.30 -14.28
N SER A 38 -15.67 -9.77 -13.34
CA SER A 38 -15.49 -8.42 -12.85
C SER A 38 -14.06 -8.32 -12.35
N ALA A 39 -13.23 -7.51 -12.99
CA ALA A 39 -11.89 -7.26 -12.51
C ALA A 39 -11.97 -6.78 -11.07
N LEU A 40 -11.18 -7.39 -10.19
CA LEU A 40 -11.07 -6.93 -8.82
C LEU A 40 -10.61 -5.46 -8.79
N PRO A 41 -11.08 -4.66 -7.83
CA PRO A 41 -10.53 -3.33 -7.60
C PRO A 41 -9.00 -3.39 -7.46
N SER A 42 -8.28 -2.35 -7.88
CA SER A 42 -6.81 -2.33 -7.86
C SER A 42 -6.18 -2.50 -6.47
N ASN A 43 -6.94 -2.26 -5.41
CA ASN A 43 -6.54 -2.44 -4.01
C ASN A 43 -6.96 -3.80 -3.43
N GLN A 44 -7.62 -4.67 -4.22
CA GLN A 44 -8.02 -6.01 -3.80
C GLN A 44 -7.14 -7.05 -4.48
N GLN A 45 -6.49 -7.89 -3.69
CA GLN A 45 -5.72 -9.04 -4.15
C GLN A 45 -6.56 -10.32 -4.03
N GLU A 46 -6.32 -11.27 -4.94
CA GLU A 46 -6.97 -12.57 -4.87
C GLU A 46 -6.55 -13.31 -3.59
N GLY A 47 -7.52 -13.80 -2.84
CA GLY A 47 -7.28 -14.50 -1.57
C GLY A 47 -6.96 -13.60 -0.37
N ALA A 48 -6.78 -12.31 -0.57
CA ALA A 48 -6.59 -11.37 0.52
C ALA A 48 -7.91 -11.18 1.31
N PRO A 49 -7.85 -11.17 2.66
CA PRO A 49 -9.05 -11.06 3.49
C PRO A 49 -9.73 -9.69 3.39
N TYR A 50 -9.00 -8.63 3.06
CA TYR A 50 -9.50 -7.25 3.00
C TYR A 50 -8.91 -6.49 1.81
N PRO A 51 -9.58 -5.44 1.30
CA PRO A 51 -8.95 -4.46 0.41
C PRO A 51 -7.76 -3.75 1.09
N ALA A 52 -6.71 -3.47 0.32
CA ALA A 52 -5.54 -2.75 0.81
C ALA A 52 -5.79 -1.24 0.78
N ASP A 53 -6.45 -0.71 1.80
CA ASP A 53 -6.75 0.70 1.96
C ASP A 53 -6.85 1.12 3.44
N MET A 54 -6.86 2.42 3.68
CA MET A 54 -6.92 3.00 5.02
C MET A 54 -8.21 2.65 5.78
N GLY A 55 -9.31 2.38 5.09
CA GLY A 55 -10.58 2.02 5.71
C GLY A 55 -10.56 0.63 6.35
N HIS A 56 -9.63 -0.23 5.94
CA HIS A 56 -9.47 -1.59 6.46
C HIS A 56 -8.20 -1.77 7.32
N LEU A 57 -7.51 -0.67 7.68
CA LEU A 57 -6.25 -0.74 8.42
C LEU A 57 -6.36 -1.56 9.72
N GLU A 58 -7.41 -1.33 10.53
CA GLU A 58 -7.60 -2.07 11.79
C GLU A 58 -7.81 -3.57 11.57
N GLN A 59 -8.58 -3.93 10.54
CA GLN A 59 -8.83 -5.32 10.19
C GLN A 59 -7.56 -5.99 9.65
N ILE A 60 -6.76 -5.26 8.85
CA ILE A 60 -5.49 -5.74 8.33
C ILE A 60 -4.50 -5.97 9.48
N LEU A 61 -4.39 -5.04 10.41
CA LEU A 61 -3.54 -5.19 11.59
C LEU A 61 -3.98 -6.33 12.51
N ALA A 62 -5.26 -6.72 12.50
CA ALA A 62 -5.79 -7.83 13.28
C ALA A 62 -5.56 -9.22 12.64
N ILE A 63 -4.95 -9.31 11.45
CA ILE A 63 -4.67 -10.60 10.78
C ILE A 63 -3.70 -11.44 11.61
N GLY A 64 -3.89 -12.76 11.60
CA GLY A 64 -3.03 -13.72 12.29
C GLY A 64 -3.10 -13.57 13.82
N SER A 65 -1.95 -13.38 14.44
CA SER A 65 -1.82 -13.11 15.90
C SER A 65 -2.08 -11.64 16.25
N GLY A 66 -2.32 -10.82 15.25
CA GLY A 66 -2.44 -9.36 15.37
C GLY A 66 -1.08 -8.66 15.30
N HIS A 67 -1.08 -7.53 14.62
CA HIS A 67 0.08 -6.65 14.45
C HIS A 67 -0.18 -5.32 15.15
N LYS A 68 0.88 -4.65 15.54
CA LYS A 68 0.84 -3.31 16.11
C LYS A 68 1.71 -2.39 15.27
N LEU A 69 1.53 -1.11 15.46
CA LEU A 69 2.43 -0.07 14.99
C LEU A 69 3.11 0.58 16.20
N PRO A 70 4.24 1.29 16.01
CA PRO A 70 4.82 2.11 17.08
C PRO A 70 3.78 3.06 17.68
N GLU A 71 3.90 3.36 18.96
CA GLU A 71 2.98 4.27 19.66
C GLU A 71 2.96 5.65 18.97
N GLY A 72 1.76 6.16 18.71
CA GLY A 72 1.57 7.44 18.01
C GLY A 72 2.00 7.44 16.56
N ALA A 73 2.11 6.28 15.93
CA ALA A 73 2.40 6.21 14.51
C ALA A 73 1.28 6.84 13.66
N ASP A 74 1.68 7.64 12.68
CA ASP A 74 0.81 8.20 11.65
C ASP A 74 0.98 7.38 10.36
N VAL A 75 -0.11 6.69 9.94
CA VAL A 75 -0.11 5.86 8.75
C VAL A 75 -0.38 6.71 7.53
N SER A 76 0.55 6.71 6.59
CA SER A 76 0.45 7.48 5.34
C SER A 76 -0.21 6.71 4.21
N SER A 77 -0.05 5.39 4.16
CA SER A 77 -0.68 4.54 3.13
C SER A 77 -0.81 3.09 3.55
N VAL A 78 -1.79 2.42 2.93
CA VAL A 78 -1.96 0.97 2.91
C VAL A 78 -2.08 0.55 1.47
N THR A 79 -1.16 -0.27 0.98
CA THR A 79 -1.10 -0.70 -0.42
C THR A 79 -0.94 -2.23 -0.53
N PRO A 80 -1.38 -2.84 -1.64
CA PRO A 80 -1.16 -4.26 -1.87
C PRO A 80 0.31 -4.56 -2.20
N ALA A 81 0.83 -5.70 -1.76
CA ALA A 81 2.16 -6.20 -2.11
C ALA A 81 2.11 -6.93 -3.46
N VAL A 82 2.11 -6.17 -4.56
CA VAL A 82 1.86 -6.67 -5.92
C VAL A 82 3.02 -7.53 -6.43
N GLU A 83 4.26 -7.12 -6.19
CA GLU A 83 5.44 -7.88 -6.63
C GLU A 83 5.57 -9.18 -5.84
N TYR A 84 5.29 -9.15 -4.53
CA TYR A 84 5.23 -10.36 -3.71
C TYR A 84 4.23 -11.39 -4.28
N THR A 85 3.04 -10.98 -4.70
CA THR A 85 2.01 -11.88 -5.24
C THR A 85 2.40 -12.48 -6.59
N LYS A 86 3.19 -11.78 -7.42
CA LYS A 86 3.71 -12.32 -8.68
C LYS A 86 4.64 -13.51 -8.45
N HIS A 87 5.43 -13.48 -7.38
CA HIS A 87 6.32 -14.57 -6.99
C HIS A 87 5.60 -15.66 -6.17
N ASN A 88 4.47 -15.33 -5.57
CA ASN A 88 3.64 -16.19 -4.74
C ASN A 88 2.19 -16.22 -5.24
N PRO A 89 1.84 -17.00 -6.27
CA PRO A 89 0.53 -16.92 -6.94
C PRO A 89 -0.70 -17.20 -6.07
N ARG A 90 -0.51 -17.77 -4.88
CA ARG A 90 -1.56 -17.92 -3.85
C ARG A 90 -1.33 -17.05 -2.63
N GLY A 91 -0.32 -16.18 -2.72
CA GLY A 91 0.02 -15.23 -1.68
C GLY A 91 -0.82 -13.96 -1.80
N TRP A 92 -0.90 -13.26 -0.71
CA TRP A 92 -1.38 -11.88 -0.61
C TRP A 92 -0.49 -11.13 0.38
N GLY A 93 -0.45 -9.81 0.27
CA GLY A 93 0.32 -9.00 1.20
C GLY A 93 -0.13 -7.56 1.24
N TYR A 94 0.14 -6.92 2.37
CA TYR A 94 -0.14 -5.51 2.63
C TYR A 94 1.14 -4.80 3.01
N ILE A 95 1.30 -3.59 2.52
CA ILE A 95 2.39 -2.69 2.89
C ILE A 95 1.76 -1.49 3.56
N ILE A 96 2.08 -1.29 4.83
CA ILE A 96 1.58 -0.19 5.66
C ILE A 96 2.75 0.76 5.90
N ALA A 97 2.75 1.91 5.21
CA ALA A 97 3.76 2.95 5.42
C ALA A 97 3.34 3.86 6.57
N PHE A 98 4.27 4.15 7.46
CA PHE A 98 4.01 4.98 8.63
C PHE A 98 5.19 5.90 8.98
N THR A 99 4.90 6.94 9.74
CA THR A 99 5.89 7.74 10.45
C THR A 99 5.64 7.65 11.95
N ALA A 100 6.71 7.67 12.73
CA ALA A 100 6.64 7.73 14.19
C ALA A 100 7.90 8.37 14.78
N THR A 101 7.85 8.73 16.04
CA THR A 101 9.04 9.24 16.71
C THR A 101 10.11 8.16 16.89
N ALA A 102 11.38 8.53 16.82
CA ALA A 102 12.47 7.58 17.02
C ALA A 102 12.38 6.81 18.36
N PRO A 103 12.01 7.42 19.50
CA PRO A 103 11.79 6.68 20.74
C PRO A 103 10.69 5.63 20.63
N ALA A 104 9.55 5.94 20.00
CA ALA A 104 8.44 5.00 19.82
C ALA A 104 8.84 3.82 18.92
N ILE A 105 9.59 4.09 17.85
CA ILE A 105 10.14 3.04 16.98
C ILE A 105 11.10 2.12 17.77
N ARG A 106 12.01 2.67 18.58
CA ARG A 106 12.94 1.87 19.39
C ARG A 106 12.22 1.01 20.41
N GLN A 107 11.21 1.58 21.07
CA GLN A 107 10.39 0.81 22.01
C GLN A 107 9.68 -0.33 21.29
N TYR A 108 9.08 -0.07 20.13
CA TYR A 108 8.41 -1.07 19.32
C TYR A 108 9.38 -2.21 18.92
N VAL A 109 10.58 -1.88 18.41
CA VAL A 109 11.61 -2.88 18.05
C VAL A 109 11.97 -3.74 19.25
N THR A 110 12.15 -3.14 20.43
CA THR A 110 12.48 -3.85 21.67
C THR A 110 11.37 -4.81 22.10
N GLU A 111 10.10 -4.41 21.96
CA GLU A 111 8.96 -5.18 22.45
C GLU A 111 8.45 -6.24 21.47
N HIS A 112 8.65 -6.03 20.16
CA HIS A 112 7.99 -6.82 19.12
C HIS A 112 8.95 -7.53 18.16
N THR A 113 10.26 -7.42 18.37
CA THR A 113 11.26 -8.11 17.54
C THR A 113 12.28 -8.85 18.41
N ILE A 114 13.19 -9.57 17.76
CA ILE A 114 14.28 -10.27 18.44
C ILE A 114 15.39 -9.31 18.91
N HIS A 115 15.35 -8.04 18.56
CA HIS A 115 16.38 -7.03 18.85
C HIS A 115 16.12 -6.30 20.16
N LEU A 116 16.16 -7.00 21.26
CA LEU A 116 15.82 -6.57 22.62
C LEU A 116 16.72 -5.43 23.13
N GLY A 117 16.47 -4.19 22.68
CA GLY A 117 17.21 -3.00 23.11
C GLY A 117 18.50 -2.73 22.32
N ASP A 118 18.74 -3.46 21.25
CA ASP A 118 19.88 -3.22 20.37
C ASP A 118 19.82 -1.85 19.70
N ILE A 119 21.00 -1.29 19.42
CA ILE A 119 21.14 -0.04 18.66
C ILE A 119 21.10 -0.42 17.18
N ILE A 120 19.90 -0.35 16.56
CA ILE A 120 19.69 -0.77 15.17
C ILE A 120 20.48 0.05 14.14
N GLU A 121 21.00 1.21 14.52
CA GLU A 121 21.91 2.01 13.69
C GLU A 121 23.27 1.34 13.45
N ASN A 122 23.66 0.39 14.29
CA ASN A 122 24.90 -0.35 14.15
C ASN A 122 24.81 -1.55 13.20
N TYR A 123 23.62 -1.91 12.76
CA TYR A 123 23.43 -3.01 11.82
C TYR A 123 23.73 -2.56 10.38
N SER A 124 24.13 -3.51 9.54
CA SER A 124 24.24 -3.30 8.10
C SER A 124 22.88 -2.88 7.51
N SER A 125 22.92 -2.19 6.38
CA SER A 125 21.69 -1.87 5.65
C SER A 125 21.08 -3.14 5.07
N ALA A 126 19.74 -3.17 5.01
CA ALA A 126 18.99 -4.15 4.25
C ALA A 126 19.36 -4.05 2.77
N GLU A 127 19.45 -5.18 2.11
CA GLU A 127 19.73 -5.24 0.67
C GLU A 127 18.45 -5.61 -0.10
N PRO A 128 18.23 -5.01 -1.29
CA PRO A 128 17.16 -5.44 -2.18
C PRO A 128 17.44 -6.89 -2.63
N GLY A 129 16.40 -7.71 -2.69
CA GLY A 129 16.51 -9.09 -3.19
C GLY A 129 15.65 -10.11 -2.43
N ASP A 130 15.15 -9.77 -1.27
CA ASP A 130 14.12 -10.56 -0.61
C ASP A 130 12.77 -10.34 -1.33
N VAL A 131 12.09 -11.44 -1.67
CA VAL A 131 10.76 -11.41 -2.30
C VAL A 131 9.74 -10.65 -1.44
N GLN A 132 9.87 -10.70 -0.12
CA GLN A 132 8.98 -9.98 0.79
C GLN A 132 9.18 -8.46 0.73
N LEU A 133 10.34 -7.99 0.28
CA LEU A 133 10.70 -6.58 0.19
C LEU A 133 10.58 -6.02 -1.24
N SER A 134 10.22 -6.87 -2.21
CA SER A 134 10.23 -6.54 -3.65
C SER A 134 9.28 -5.40 -4.06
N ASP A 135 8.29 -5.09 -3.23
CA ASP A 135 7.36 -3.98 -3.43
C ASP A 135 7.86 -2.64 -2.89
N LEU A 136 9.00 -2.62 -2.18
CA LEU A 136 9.61 -1.39 -1.67
C LEU A 136 10.64 -0.83 -2.64
N ASN A 137 10.59 0.48 -2.88
CA ASN A 137 11.64 1.17 -3.62
C ASN A 137 12.80 1.55 -2.70
N PHE A 138 13.81 0.69 -2.64
CA PHE A 138 14.98 0.89 -1.78
C PHE A 138 15.78 2.15 -2.11
N ASP A 139 15.72 2.65 -3.36
CA ASP A 139 16.37 3.89 -3.76
C ASP A 139 15.77 5.13 -3.06
N GLU A 140 14.55 5.02 -2.56
CA GLU A 140 13.83 6.07 -1.83
C GLU A 140 13.92 5.94 -0.30
N ILE A 141 14.62 4.92 0.20
CA ILE A 141 14.76 4.63 1.64
C ILE A 141 16.19 4.86 2.07
N SER A 142 16.43 5.85 2.90
CA SER A 142 17.76 6.14 3.42
C SER A 142 18.21 5.06 4.40
N ASN A 143 19.33 4.42 4.09
CA ASN A 143 19.98 3.44 4.96
C ASN A 143 18.98 2.44 5.59
N PRO A 144 18.23 1.65 4.77
CA PRO A 144 17.15 0.78 5.22
C PRO A 144 17.68 -0.30 6.17
N TRP A 145 16.86 -0.69 7.12
CA TRP A 145 17.10 -1.84 7.99
C TRP A 145 15.80 -2.64 8.10
N ASP A 146 15.89 -3.94 8.06
CA ASP A 146 14.74 -4.83 8.16
C ASP A 146 14.89 -5.88 9.25
N THR A 147 13.76 -6.39 9.72
CA THR A 147 13.69 -7.53 10.63
C THR A 147 12.38 -8.27 10.45
N GLY A 148 12.44 -9.61 10.62
CA GLY A 148 11.25 -10.45 10.66
C GLY A 148 10.40 -10.15 11.89
N ILE A 149 9.08 -10.20 11.68
CA ILE A 149 8.06 -10.21 12.72
C ILE A 149 7.12 -11.40 12.45
N PRO A 150 6.24 -11.81 13.38
CA PRO A 150 5.24 -12.82 13.08
C PRO A 150 4.40 -12.45 11.84
N ASP A 151 4.32 -13.34 10.86
CA ASP A 151 3.57 -13.19 9.61
C ASP A 151 3.96 -11.96 8.78
N GLY A 152 5.23 -11.48 8.86
CA GLY A 152 5.64 -10.32 8.10
C GLY A 152 7.06 -9.82 8.33
N VAL A 153 7.31 -8.61 7.86
CA VAL A 153 8.59 -7.91 7.95
C VAL A 153 8.36 -6.45 8.35
N LEU A 154 9.19 -5.96 9.24
CA LEU A 154 9.33 -4.54 9.55
C LEU A 154 10.53 -3.99 8.79
N VAL A 155 10.34 -2.92 8.03
CA VAL A 155 11.42 -2.15 7.39
C VAL A 155 11.45 -0.76 8.00
N LEU A 156 12.62 -0.28 8.37
CA LEU A 156 12.83 1.04 8.95
C LEU A 156 13.86 1.83 8.15
N GLU A 157 13.60 3.10 7.96
CA GLU A 157 14.57 4.06 7.46
C GLU A 157 15.46 4.56 8.60
N ARG A 158 16.73 4.84 8.32
CA ARG A 158 17.65 5.43 9.29
C ARG A 158 18.24 6.73 8.74
N PRO A 159 18.22 7.86 9.51
CA PRO A 159 17.77 7.94 10.91
C PRO A 159 16.28 7.67 11.10
N LEU A 160 15.91 7.10 12.26
CA LEU A 160 14.57 6.64 12.55
C LEU A 160 13.53 7.76 12.48
N GLY A 161 12.41 7.45 11.83
CA GLY A 161 11.28 8.37 11.66
C GLY A 161 10.21 7.81 10.71
N ARG A 162 10.61 6.99 9.75
CA ARG A 162 9.73 6.37 8.75
C ARG A 162 9.93 4.86 8.73
N GLY A 163 8.84 4.12 8.49
CA GLY A 163 8.90 2.68 8.39
C GLY A 163 7.76 2.09 7.58
N TRP A 164 7.89 0.81 7.30
CA TRP A 164 6.92 -0.01 6.58
C TRP A 164 6.72 -1.31 7.33
N LEU A 165 5.47 -1.61 7.63
CA LEU A 165 5.06 -2.91 8.14
C LEU A 165 4.49 -3.70 6.97
N ILE A 166 5.12 -4.82 6.63
CA ILE A 166 4.70 -5.72 5.56
C ILE A 166 4.07 -6.93 6.21
N ILE A 167 2.79 -7.19 5.93
CA ILE A 167 2.04 -8.35 6.40
C ILE A 167 1.74 -9.21 5.18
N ASN A 168 2.06 -10.49 5.23
CA ASN A 168 1.82 -11.40 4.12
C ASN A 168 1.24 -12.74 4.57
N GLY A 169 0.60 -13.42 3.63
CA GLY A 169 0.01 -14.72 3.88
C GLY A 169 -0.32 -15.45 2.59
N SER A 170 -0.92 -16.60 2.71
CA SER A 170 -1.37 -17.40 1.57
C SER A 170 -2.81 -17.88 1.76
N SER A 171 -3.57 -17.89 0.67
CA SER A 171 -4.85 -18.59 0.61
C SER A 171 -4.61 -20.09 0.69
N ARG A 172 -5.37 -20.78 1.54
CA ARG A 172 -5.34 -22.24 1.69
C ARG A 172 -6.07 -22.93 0.55
#